data_70c1e5f5814b4a815a56824ce761502e
#
_entry.id   70c1e5f5814b4a815a56824ce761502e
#
_cell.length_a   1.000
_cell.length_b   1.000
_cell.length_c   1.000
_cell.angle_alpha   90.00
_cell.angle_beta   90.00
_cell.angle_gamma   90.00
#
_symmetry.space_group_name_H-M   'P 1'
#
loop_
_entity.id
_entity.type
_entity.pdbx_description
1 polymer ?
#
loop_
_entity_poly.entity_id
_entity_poly.type
_entity_poly.pdbx_seq_one_letter_code
_entity_poly.pdbx_strand_id
1 'polypeptide(L)'
;MHSSIIKLKGMITNRFVLLTISFLIPIISFSQSKSELDIFKHTAIDTTQLTVSYELTFKYDITGAENPRQDKVYTYIGHRICHSFVESERSTDLNMAAQYQETGSRGSRAAMLLASNVGEIYTNYPKGKFTVIYNMDGAGSYLYEETTPKMPWKISTEHKTVLGYNCTAATCKYRGREYKAWFTTDIPLSYGPWKFAGLPGLIMEVKTQDGDYHWIATGIEKPKEVKPIYFLDRTYVKTTREKTRKQEHLLLKDPAAYLESYGIEFTVISFSGETVKLKLFTFENPIEKE
;
A
#
# COMPACT_ATOMS: atom_id res chain seq x y z
N MET A 1 -9.73 0.28 44.08
CA MET A 1 -9.08 0.22 45.40
C MET A 1 -8.76 -1.23 45.72
N HIS A 2 -7.54 -1.64 45.59
CA HIS A 2 -6.75 -2.45 46.50
C HIS A 2 -5.42 -2.79 45.83
N SER A 3 -4.42 -2.03 46.25
CA SER A 3 -3.03 -2.29 45.92
C SER A 3 -2.50 -3.30 46.94
N SER A 4 -1.87 -4.38 46.46
CA SER A 4 -1.10 -5.28 47.31
C SER A 4 0.37 -5.06 47.08
N ILE A 5 0.99 -4.36 48.00
CA ILE A 5 2.44 -4.19 48.12
C ILE A 5 3.00 -5.40 48.86
N ILE A 6 3.87 -6.18 48.21
CA ILE A 6 4.65 -7.18 48.91
C ILE A 6 5.98 -6.57 49.32
N LYS A 7 6.14 -6.42 50.64
CA LYS A 7 7.39 -6.06 51.31
C LYS A 7 8.28 -7.29 51.42
N LEU A 8 9.46 -7.29 50.81
CA LEU A 8 10.55 -8.19 51.25
C LEU A 8 11.48 -7.46 52.19
N LYS A 9 11.60 -7.99 53.39
CA LYS A 9 12.49 -7.56 54.46
C LYS A 9 13.74 -8.48 54.49
N GLY A 10 14.89 -7.91 54.32
CA GLY A 10 16.15 -8.08 55.01
C GLY A 10 16.93 -9.39 54.90
N MET A 11 18.14 -9.29 54.49
CA MET A 11 19.32 -9.48 55.40
C MET A 11 20.60 -9.19 54.65
N ILE A 12 21.35 -8.27 55.21
CA ILE A 12 22.69 -7.86 54.75
C ILE A 12 23.69 -8.90 55.29
N THR A 13 24.45 -9.58 54.46
CA THR A 13 25.76 -10.09 54.85
C THR A 13 26.76 -9.84 53.72
N ASN A 14 27.76 -9.03 54.07
CA ASN A 14 28.93 -8.69 53.29
C ASN A 14 29.70 -9.92 52.83
N ARG A 15 29.78 -10.15 51.50
CA ARG A 15 30.91 -10.83 50.87
C ARG A 15 31.16 -10.17 49.51
N PHE A 16 32.27 -9.47 49.37
CA PHE A 16 32.80 -9.01 48.12
C PHE A 16 33.04 -10.20 47.18
N VAL A 17 32.16 -10.42 46.22
CA VAL A 17 32.42 -11.26 45.05
C VAL A 17 32.57 -10.35 43.89
N LEU A 18 33.81 -10.23 43.39
CA LEU A 18 34.09 -9.62 42.12
C LEU A 18 33.43 -10.46 41.02
N LEU A 19 32.25 -10.04 40.60
CA LEU A 19 31.61 -10.57 39.39
C LEU A 19 32.20 -9.78 38.21
N THR A 20 33.11 -10.40 37.47
CA THR A 20 33.49 -9.95 36.14
C THR A 20 32.25 -10.17 35.25
N ILE A 21 31.48 -9.12 35.03
CA ILE A 21 30.41 -9.13 34.03
C ILE A 21 31.11 -9.08 32.66
N SER A 22 31.32 -10.24 32.05
CA SER A 22 31.57 -10.32 30.62
C SER A 22 30.34 -9.81 29.91
N PHE A 23 30.40 -8.57 29.42
CA PHE A 23 29.44 -8.05 28.44
C PHE A 23 29.58 -8.91 27.16
N LEU A 24 28.82 -9.99 27.08
CA LEU A 24 28.44 -10.56 25.81
C LEU A 24 27.54 -9.54 25.12
N ILE A 25 28.15 -8.64 24.35
CA ILE A 25 27.41 -7.85 23.38
C ILE A 25 26.83 -8.87 22.40
N PRO A 26 25.49 -9.05 22.34
CA PRO A 26 24.94 -9.84 21.27
C PRO A 26 25.36 -9.12 19.99
N ILE A 27 26.16 -9.79 19.16
CA ILE A 27 26.35 -9.37 17.78
C ILE A 27 24.96 -9.53 17.18
N ILE A 28 24.19 -8.43 17.20
CA ILE A 28 22.96 -8.33 16.42
C ILE A 28 23.48 -8.36 14.98
N SER A 29 23.46 -9.56 14.41
CA SER A 29 23.58 -9.70 12.96
C SER A 29 22.44 -8.91 12.37
N PHE A 30 22.74 -7.68 11.91
CA PHE A 30 21.87 -6.98 10.98
C PHE A 30 21.80 -7.88 9.74
N SER A 31 20.83 -8.77 9.72
CA SER A 31 20.41 -9.39 8.48
C SER A 31 20.00 -8.23 7.59
N GLN A 32 20.82 -7.91 6.59
CA GLN A 32 20.41 -6.97 5.55
C GLN A 32 19.12 -7.53 4.98
N SER A 33 18.04 -6.76 5.12
CA SER A 33 16.76 -7.14 4.50
C SER A 33 17.02 -7.28 3.00
N LYS A 34 16.71 -8.45 2.45
CA LYS A 34 16.85 -8.70 1.02
C LYS A 34 16.07 -7.63 0.26
N SER A 35 16.69 -7.09 -0.76
CA SER A 35 15.99 -6.15 -1.65
C SER A 35 14.93 -6.92 -2.46
N GLU A 36 13.93 -6.21 -2.95
CA GLU A 36 12.92 -6.78 -3.83
C GLU A 36 13.52 -7.45 -5.08
N LEU A 37 14.61 -6.90 -5.57
CA LEU A 37 15.33 -7.41 -6.76
C LEU A 37 16.10 -8.70 -6.47
N ASP A 38 16.41 -8.98 -5.20
CA ASP A 38 17.04 -10.24 -4.79
C ASP A 38 16.01 -11.38 -4.66
N ILE A 39 14.74 -11.02 -4.48
CA ILE A 39 13.65 -11.99 -4.24
C ILE A 39 12.89 -12.32 -5.51
N PHE A 40 12.61 -11.32 -6.35
CA PHE A 40 11.82 -11.51 -7.56
C PHE A 40 12.67 -11.35 -8.82
N LYS A 41 12.47 -12.25 -9.78
CA LYS A 41 12.90 -11.98 -11.14
C LYS A 41 12.25 -10.70 -11.63
N HIS A 42 12.95 -9.91 -12.38
CA HIS A 42 12.47 -8.59 -12.79
C HIS A 42 13.02 -8.21 -14.17
N THR A 43 12.28 -7.33 -14.83
CA THR A 43 12.67 -6.73 -16.11
C THR A 43 12.64 -5.22 -15.96
N ALA A 44 13.75 -4.54 -16.29
CA ALA A 44 13.77 -3.09 -16.38
C ALA A 44 12.97 -2.65 -17.61
N ILE A 45 11.91 -1.85 -17.39
CA ILE A 45 10.96 -1.44 -18.44
C ILE A 45 11.07 0.05 -18.77
N ASP A 46 11.62 0.87 -17.88
CA ASP A 46 11.91 2.29 -18.08
C ASP A 46 12.94 2.77 -17.04
N THR A 47 13.28 4.06 -17.07
CA THR A 47 14.16 4.72 -16.10
C THR A 47 13.44 5.88 -15.46
N THR A 48 13.44 5.93 -14.12
CA THR A 48 12.77 6.96 -13.32
C THR A 48 13.44 8.32 -13.53
N GLN A 49 12.65 9.31 -13.93
CA GLN A 49 13.04 10.72 -14.02
C GLN A 49 12.65 11.50 -12.77
N LEU A 50 11.54 11.11 -12.16
CA LEU A 50 10.98 11.77 -10.99
C LEU A 50 10.33 10.71 -10.07
N THR A 51 10.58 10.82 -8.78
CA THR A 51 9.82 10.10 -7.75
C THR A 51 8.93 11.10 -7.02
N VAL A 52 7.65 10.78 -6.91
CA VAL A 52 6.71 11.55 -6.10
C VAL A 52 6.18 10.65 -4.99
N SER A 53 6.28 11.12 -3.76
CA SER A 53 5.70 10.47 -2.59
C SER A 53 4.38 11.17 -2.26
N TYR A 54 3.34 10.38 -2.02
CA TYR A 54 2.04 10.88 -1.57
C TYR A 54 1.68 10.22 -0.24
N GLU A 55 1.03 10.98 0.63
CA GLU A 55 0.25 10.43 1.72
C GLU A 55 -1.14 10.13 1.18
N LEU A 56 -1.60 8.90 1.40
CA LEU A 56 -2.96 8.45 1.12
C LEU A 56 -3.72 8.32 2.43
N THR A 57 -4.75 9.13 2.62
CA THR A 57 -5.74 8.95 3.68
C THR A 57 -6.99 8.31 3.08
N PHE A 58 -7.51 7.25 3.69
CA PHE A 58 -8.66 6.53 3.17
C PHE A 58 -9.53 5.97 4.30
N LYS A 59 -10.83 5.79 4.00
CA LYS A 59 -11.80 5.17 4.89
C LYS A 59 -12.13 3.78 4.39
N TYR A 60 -12.06 2.81 5.29
CA TYR A 60 -12.51 1.44 4.98
C TYR A 60 -14.01 1.32 4.93
N ASP A 61 -14.68 2.03 5.84
CA ASP A 61 -16.09 1.89 6.10
C ASP A 61 -16.80 3.22 5.86
N ILE A 62 -17.87 3.17 5.08
CA ILE A 62 -18.75 4.32 4.81
C ILE A 62 -19.60 4.72 6.02
N THR A 63 -19.74 3.85 7.02
CA THR A 63 -20.51 4.15 8.25
C THR A 63 -19.82 5.15 9.16
N GLY A 64 -18.52 5.40 8.93
CA GLY A 64 -17.73 6.34 9.74
C GLY A 64 -17.40 5.84 11.16
N ALA A 65 -17.63 4.55 11.43
CA ALA A 65 -17.35 3.94 12.74
C ALA A 65 -15.84 3.83 13.04
N GLU A 66 -14.99 3.85 12.00
CA GLU A 66 -13.55 3.79 12.14
C GLU A 66 -12.87 5.10 11.71
N ASN A 67 -11.76 5.45 12.37
CA ASN A 67 -10.91 6.56 11.96
C ASN A 67 -10.30 6.30 10.57
N PRO A 68 -10.14 7.35 9.73
CA PRO A 68 -9.41 7.23 8.48
C PRO A 68 -8.01 6.66 8.71
N ARG A 69 -7.56 5.82 7.79
CA ARG A 69 -6.22 5.25 7.79
C ARG A 69 -5.31 5.99 6.83
N GLN A 70 -4.01 5.86 7.06
CA GLN A 70 -3.00 6.49 6.26
C GLN A 70 -2.04 5.44 5.72
N ASP A 71 -1.58 5.67 4.49
CA ASP A 71 -0.54 4.90 3.85
C ASP A 71 0.29 5.82 2.96
N LYS A 72 1.43 5.34 2.52
CA LYS A 72 2.30 6.07 1.61
C LYS A 72 2.23 5.45 0.21
N VAL A 73 2.05 6.31 -0.78
CA VAL A 73 2.06 5.92 -2.20
C VAL A 73 3.30 6.50 -2.86
N TYR A 74 4.07 5.65 -3.52
CA TYR A 74 5.16 6.07 -4.40
C TYR A 74 4.72 6.04 -5.84
N THR A 75 5.09 7.07 -6.57
CA THR A 75 4.89 7.18 -8.01
C THR A 75 6.23 7.44 -8.68
N TYR A 76 6.74 6.45 -9.41
CA TYR A 76 7.95 6.55 -10.21
C TYR A 76 7.57 6.94 -11.63
N ILE A 77 7.95 8.13 -12.06
CA ILE A 77 7.66 8.66 -13.38
C ILE A 77 8.91 8.50 -14.23
N GLY A 78 8.84 7.67 -15.25
CA GLY A 78 9.90 7.43 -16.22
C GLY A 78 9.71 8.27 -17.49
N HIS A 79 10.45 7.90 -18.54
CA HIS A 79 10.35 8.55 -19.84
C HIS A 79 9.03 8.26 -20.54
N ARG A 80 8.45 7.09 -20.33
CA ARG A 80 7.24 6.60 -21.01
C ARG A 80 6.26 5.95 -20.06
N ILE A 81 6.73 5.39 -18.96
CA ILE A 81 5.95 4.58 -18.02
C ILE A 81 5.87 5.32 -16.70
N CYS A 82 4.70 5.30 -16.09
CA CYS A 82 4.53 5.72 -14.71
C CYS A 82 4.12 4.50 -13.88
N HIS A 83 4.78 4.29 -12.75
CA HIS A 83 4.53 3.19 -11.83
C HIS A 83 4.14 3.73 -10.46
N SER A 84 2.91 3.42 -10.02
CA SER A 84 2.37 3.86 -8.74
C SER A 84 2.01 2.65 -7.88
N PHE A 85 2.43 2.64 -6.62
CA PHE A 85 2.19 1.54 -5.68
C PHE A 85 2.12 2.03 -4.24
N VAL A 86 1.48 1.25 -3.39
CA VAL A 86 1.34 1.49 -1.95
C VAL A 86 2.50 0.83 -1.21
N GLU A 87 3.14 1.58 -0.29
CA GLU A 87 4.33 1.11 0.44
C GLU A 87 4.03 -0.11 1.32
N SER A 88 2.93 -0.08 2.07
CA SER A 88 2.57 -1.17 2.98
C SER A 88 2.27 -2.47 2.23
N GLU A 89 1.55 -2.39 1.11
CA GLU A 89 1.24 -3.55 0.27
C GLU A 89 2.50 -4.18 -0.30
N ARG A 90 3.40 -3.35 -0.85
CA ARG A 90 4.66 -3.80 -1.44
C ARG A 90 5.62 -4.38 -0.41
N SER A 91 5.74 -3.73 0.76
CA SER A 91 6.57 -4.22 1.86
C SER A 91 6.08 -5.54 2.42
N THR A 92 4.77 -5.71 2.53
CA THR A 92 4.16 -6.99 2.99
C THR A 92 4.44 -8.11 2.00
N ASP A 93 4.26 -7.87 0.70
CA ASP A 93 4.55 -8.85 -0.34
C ASP A 93 6.02 -9.28 -0.32
N LEU A 94 6.93 -8.32 -0.14
CA LEU A 94 8.36 -8.56 -0.07
C LEU A 94 8.71 -9.43 1.14
N ASN A 95 8.20 -9.07 2.33
CA ASN A 95 8.45 -9.80 3.57
C ASN A 95 7.92 -11.24 3.50
N MET A 96 6.74 -11.44 2.92
CA MET A 96 6.16 -12.76 2.74
C MET A 96 6.94 -13.63 1.75
N ALA A 97 7.40 -13.03 0.66
CA ALA A 97 8.22 -13.75 -0.32
C ALA A 97 9.59 -14.12 0.27
N ALA A 98 10.21 -13.23 1.03
CA ALA A 98 11.45 -13.49 1.76
C ALA A 98 11.27 -14.64 2.76
N GLN A 99 10.23 -14.59 3.58
CA GLN A 99 9.91 -15.63 4.54
C GLN A 99 9.66 -17.00 3.86
N TYR A 100 8.93 -17.02 2.75
CA TYR A 100 8.70 -18.24 1.99
C TYR A 100 10.00 -18.84 1.45
N GLN A 101 10.93 -18.01 0.95
CA GLN A 101 12.24 -18.49 0.52
C GLN A 101 13.07 -19.10 1.65
N GLU A 102 12.94 -18.57 2.87
CA GLU A 102 13.73 -19.02 4.03
C GLU A 102 13.11 -20.25 4.70
N THR A 103 11.80 -20.30 4.83
CA THR A 103 11.12 -21.31 5.67
C THR A 103 10.28 -22.31 4.89
N GLY A 104 10.02 -22.06 3.60
CA GLY A 104 9.04 -22.81 2.80
C GLY A 104 7.59 -22.60 3.25
N SER A 105 7.35 -21.75 4.26
CA SER A 105 6.03 -21.46 4.80
C SER A 105 5.57 -20.05 4.38
N ARG A 106 4.33 -19.95 3.93
CA ARG A 106 3.71 -18.65 3.67
C ARG A 106 3.34 -18.00 5.01
N GLY A 107 3.89 -16.82 5.27
CA GLY A 107 3.50 -16.01 6.42
C GLY A 107 2.02 -15.58 6.37
N SER A 108 1.52 -15.11 7.50
CA SER A 108 0.15 -14.58 7.57
C SER A 108 0.07 -13.20 6.94
N ARG A 109 -0.90 -12.99 6.03
CA ARG A 109 -1.25 -11.70 5.45
C ARG A 109 -2.26 -10.90 6.29
N ALA A 110 -2.45 -11.24 7.56
CA ALA A 110 -3.43 -10.56 8.41
C ALA A 110 -3.31 -9.02 8.40
N ALA A 111 -2.11 -8.49 8.18
CA ALA A 111 -1.88 -7.05 8.03
C ALA A 111 -2.44 -6.47 6.70
N MET A 112 -2.63 -7.30 5.67
CA MET A 112 -3.14 -6.83 4.36
C MET A 112 -4.63 -6.58 4.33
N LEU A 113 -5.40 -7.19 5.23
CA LEU A 113 -6.82 -6.84 5.40
C LEU A 113 -7.02 -5.37 5.76
N LEU A 114 -5.94 -4.68 6.08
CA LEU A 114 -5.92 -3.27 6.46
C LEU A 114 -5.32 -2.38 5.36
N ALA A 115 -4.97 -2.95 4.21
CA ALA A 115 -4.39 -2.19 3.09
C ALA A 115 -5.45 -1.39 2.33
N SER A 116 -5.01 -0.37 1.61
CA SER A 116 -5.88 0.59 0.92
C SER A 116 -6.66 0.01 -0.26
N ASN A 117 -6.29 -1.18 -0.74
CA ASN A 117 -6.86 -1.85 -1.92
C ASN A 117 -6.89 -0.99 -3.20
N VAL A 118 -5.97 -0.06 -3.34
CA VAL A 118 -5.86 0.74 -4.57
C VAL A 118 -5.03 0.05 -5.65
N GLY A 119 -4.26 -0.98 -5.28
CA GLY A 119 -3.46 -1.80 -6.17
C GLY A 119 -2.18 -1.12 -6.67
N GLU A 120 -1.37 -1.89 -7.39
CA GLU A 120 -0.15 -1.46 -8.06
C GLU A 120 -0.46 -1.17 -9.54
N ILE A 121 -0.08 -0.01 -10.04
CA ILE A 121 -0.48 0.49 -11.34
C ILE A 121 0.75 0.83 -12.18
N TYR A 122 0.85 0.21 -13.37
CA TYR A 122 1.77 0.63 -14.42
C TYR A 122 0.97 1.35 -15.50
N THR A 123 1.20 2.64 -15.66
CA THR A 123 0.56 3.46 -16.69
C THR A 123 1.41 3.43 -17.96
N ASN A 124 0.77 3.23 -19.13
CA ASN A 124 1.40 3.11 -20.44
C ASN A 124 2.31 1.87 -20.56
N TYR A 125 2.00 0.81 -19.83
CA TYR A 125 2.65 -0.50 -19.93
C TYR A 125 1.60 -1.61 -19.90
N PRO A 126 1.39 -2.30 -21.05
CA PRO A 126 1.92 -2.01 -22.37
C PRO A 126 1.49 -0.63 -22.89
N LYS A 127 2.10 -0.14 -23.97
CA LYS A 127 1.81 1.20 -24.52
C LYS A 127 0.31 1.41 -24.72
N GLY A 128 -0.20 2.52 -24.19
CA GLY A 128 -1.62 2.91 -24.26
C GLY A 128 -2.54 2.15 -23.29
N LYS A 129 -1.96 1.36 -22.36
CA LYS A 129 -2.73 0.62 -21.37
C LYS A 129 -2.28 0.92 -19.95
N PHE A 130 -3.15 0.59 -18.99
CA PHE A 130 -2.77 0.30 -17.63
C PHE A 130 -2.52 -1.21 -17.49
N THR A 131 -1.44 -1.60 -16.81
CA THR A 131 -1.36 -2.88 -16.13
C THR A 131 -1.65 -2.65 -14.67
N VAL A 132 -2.62 -3.36 -14.16
CA VAL A 132 -3.11 -3.23 -12.79
C VAL A 132 -2.90 -4.56 -12.06
N ILE A 133 -2.27 -4.50 -10.90
CA ILE A 133 -2.02 -5.65 -10.05
C ILE A 133 -2.75 -5.43 -8.73
N TYR A 134 -3.59 -6.37 -8.37
CA TYR A 134 -4.27 -6.45 -7.08
C TYR A 134 -3.84 -7.70 -6.33
N ASN A 135 -3.36 -7.51 -5.12
CA ASN A 135 -3.06 -8.62 -4.24
C ASN A 135 -4.32 -8.97 -3.44
N MET A 136 -4.89 -10.13 -3.76
CA MET A 136 -6.06 -10.66 -3.07
C MET A 136 -5.62 -11.69 -2.05
N ASP A 137 -5.87 -11.42 -0.78
CA ASP A 137 -5.50 -12.34 0.30
C ASP A 137 -6.05 -13.75 0.04
N GLY A 138 -5.15 -14.73 0.13
CA GLY A 138 -5.49 -16.14 -0.13
C GLY A 138 -5.62 -16.53 -1.59
N ALA A 139 -6.11 -15.64 -2.46
CA ALA A 139 -6.37 -15.92 -3.87
C ALA A 139 -5.20 -15.59 -4.81
N GLY A 140 -4.16 -14.91 -4.31
CA GLY A 140 -2.97 -14.55 -5.07
C GLY A 140 -3.00 -13.14 -5.68
N SER A 141 -2.05 -12.87 -6.57
CA SER A 141 -1.92 -11.58 -7.25
C SER A 141 -2.65 -11.61 -8.59
N TYR A 142 -3.70 -10.81 -8.71
CA TYR A 142 -4.50 -10.66 -9.91
C TYR A 142 -3.89 -9.59 -10.80
N LEU A 143 -3.73 -9.89 -12.07
CA LEU A 143 -3.23 -8.95 -13.07
C LEU A 143 -4.23 -8.80 -14.20
N TYR A 144 -4.58 -7.56 -14.51
CA TYR A 144 -5.33 -7.25 -15.72
C TYR A 144 -4.77 -6.03 -16.44
N GLU A 145 -5.05 -5.98 -17.73
CA GLU A 145 -4.75 -4.82 -18.56
C GLU A 145 -6.05 -4.16 -19.00
N GLU A 146 -6.07 -2.83 -19.00
CA GLU A 146 -7.16 -2.04 -19.57
C GLU A 146 -6.60 -0.88 -20.41
N THR A 147 -7.32 -0.48 -21.45
CA THR A 147 -6.96 0.70 -22.22
C THR A 147 -7.00 1.93 -21.31
N THR A 148 -5.94 2.76 -21.35
CA THR A 148 -5.88 4.00 -20.57
C THR A 148 -7.04 4.91 -20.96
N PRO A 149 -8.03 5.15 -20.10
CA PRO A 149 -9.14 6.02 -20.43
C PRO A 149 -8.70 7.48 -20.39
N LYS A 150 -9.29 8.29 -21.23
CA LYS A 150 -9.19 9.74 -21.06
C LYS A 150 -10.08 10.15 -19.89
N MET A 151 -9.47 10.60 -18.80
CA MET A 151 -10.23 11.19 -17.71
C MET A 151 -10.83 12.52 -18.13
N PRO A 152 -12.15 12.74 -17.97
CA PRO A 152 -12.84 13.94 -18.42
C PRO A 152 -12.65 15.11 -17.45
N TRP A 153 -11.40 15.54 -17.29
CA TRP A 153 -11.04 16.65 -16.41
C TRP A 153 -11.66 17.96 -16.86
N LYS A 154 -12.28 18.67 -15.92
CA LYS A 154 -12.75 20.05 -16.06
C LYS A 154 -11.87 20.94 -15.19
N ILE A 155 -10.99 21.70 -15.83
CA ILE A 155 -10.08 22.63 -15.16
C ILE A 155 -10.88 23.86 -14.69
N SER A 156 -10.63 24.31 -13.46
CA SER A 156 -11.26 25.49 -12.87
C SER A 156 -10.25 26.62 -12.68
N THR A 157 -10.73 27.76 -12.18
CA THR A 157 -9.89 28.91 -11.83
C THR A 157 -9.41 28.91 -10.37
N GLU A 158 -9.73 27.86 -9.63
CA GLU A 158 -9.29 27.74 -8.24
C GLU A 158 -7.79 27.41 -8.18
N HIS A 159 -7.08 28.07 -7.27
CA HIS A 159 -5.65 27.85 -7.04
C HIS A 159 -5.35 27.58 -5.58
N LYS A 160 -4.29 26.82 -5.33
CA LYS A 160 -3.68 26.67 -4.01
C LYS A 160 -2.21 26.28 -4.15
N THR A 161 -1.47 26.35 -3.05
CA THR A 161 -0.07 25.92 -3.00
C THR A 161 0.04 24.54 -2.37
N VAL A 162 0.79 23.62 -3.02
CA VAL A 162 1.15 22.30 -2.47
C VAL A 162 2.66 22.13 -2.64
N LEU A 163 3.39 21.84 -1.58
CA LEU A 163 4.87 21.74 -1.55
C LEU A 163 5.58 22.95 -2.21
N GLY A 164 5.01 24.15 -2.07
CA GLY A 164 5.57 25.36 -2.67
C GLY A 164 5.22 25.58 -4.14
N TYR A 165 4.57 24.63 -4.82
CA TYR A 165 4.12 24.75 -6.21
C TYR A 165 2.73 25.38 -6.28
N ASN A 166 2.55 26.29 -7.22
CA ASN A 166 1.23 26.84 -7.52
C ASN A 166 0.42 25.81 -8.32
N CYS A 167 -0.73 25.42 -7.78
CA CYS A 167 -1.57 24.35 -8.34
C CYS A 167 -2.93 24.91 -8.74
N THR A 168 -3.42 24.46 -9.90
CA THR A 168 -4.76 24.75 -10.42
C THR A 168 -5.66 23.55 -10.16
N ALA A 169 -6.92 23.81 -9.80
CA ALA A 169 -7.89 22.74 -9.54
C ALA A 169 -8.52 22.20 -10.82
N ALA A 170 -8.84 20.92 -10.81
CA ALA A 170 -9.64 20.24 -11.82
C ALA A 170 -10.57 19.20 -11.16
N THR A 171 -11.71 18.94 -11.80
CA THR A 171 -12.67 17.94 -11.34
C THR A 171 -12.96 16.93 -12.43
N CYS A 172 -13.24 15.68 -12.06
CA CYS A 172 -13.74 14.69 -12.98
C CYS A 172 -14.63 13.65 -12.26
N LYS A 173 -15.47 12.97 -13.05
CA LYS A 173 -16.15 11.76 -12.62
C LYS A 173 -15.48 10.57 -13.28
N TYR A 174 -15.04 9.61 -12.46
CA TYR A 174 -14.34 8.43 -12.94
C TYR A 174 -14.65 7.22 -12.04
N ARG A 175 -15.01 6.09 -12.64
CA ARG A 175 -15.26 4.82 -11.93
C ARG A 175 -16.22 4.97 -10.74
N GLY A 176 -17.37 5.65 -10.94
CA GLY A 176 -18.42 5.82 -9.94
C GLY A 176 -18.11 6.82 -8.83
N ARG A 177 -16.97 7.52 -8.87
CA ARG A 177 -16.61 8.57 -7.91
C ARG A 177 -16.37 9.91 -8.59
N GLU A 178 -16.61 10.98 -7.85
CA GLU A 178 -16.25 12.34 -8.24
C GLU A 178 -14.96 12.73 -7.54
N TYR A 179 -14.01 13.27 -8.31
CA TYR A 179 -12.69 13.64 -7.85
C TYR A 179 -12.45 15.14 -8.05
N LYS A 180 -11.73 15.73 -7.09
CA LYS A 180 -11.12 17.06 -7.24
C LYS A 180 -9.62 16.91 -7.10
N ALA A 181 -8.87 17.35 -8.12
CA ALA A 181 -7.42 17.32 -8.19
C ALA A 181 -6.84 18.73 -8.23
N TRP A 182 -5.60 18.87 -7.76
CA TRP A 182 -4.77 20.06 -7.95
C TRP A 182 -3.48 19.62 -8.63
N PHE A 183 -3.16 20.28 -9.73
CA PHE A 183 -1.99 19.99 -10.55
C PHE A 183 -1.17 21.25 -10.78
N THR A 184 0.16 21.08 -10.97
CA THR A 184 1.06 22.18 -11.32
C THR A 184 1.62 22.00 -12.72
N THR A 185 1.65 23.09 -13.49
CA THR A 185 2.30 23.14 -14.81
C THR A 185 3.80 23.36 -14.72
N ASP A 186 4.33 23.74 -13.54
CA ASP A 186 5.77 23.88 -13.31
C ASP A 186 6.53 22.57 -13.49
N ILE A 187 5.83 21.44 -13.35
CA ILE A 187 6.30 20.11 -13.64
C ILE A 187 5.43 19.52 -14.75
N PRO A 188 5.84 19.62 -16.03
CA PRO A 188 4.99 19.27 -17.18
C PRO A 188 4.93 17.74 -17.42
N LEU A 189 4.66 16.98 -16.38
CA LEU A 189 4.48 15.54 -16.40
C LEU A 189 3.01 15.23 -16.09
N SER A 190 2.30 14.67 -17.05
CA SER A 190 0.86 14.45 -17.01
C SER A 190 0.46 13.20 -16.21
N TYR A 191 1.02 13.05 -15.02
CA TYR A 191 0.83 11.89 -14.14
C TYR A 191 0.46 12.30 -12.71
N GLY A 192 -0.04 11.35 -11.94
CA GLY A 192 -0.35 11.46 -10.52
C GLY A 192 -0.32 10.10 -9.84
N PRO A 193 -0.81 9.99 -8.59
CA PRO A 193 -0.90 8.71 -7.88
C PRO A 193 -1.99 7.84 -8.51
N TRP A 194 -1.95 6.53 -8.27
CA TRP A 194 -2.90 5.56 -8.77
C TRP A 194 -3.07 5.65 -10.30
N LYS A 195 -4.29 5.77 -10.81
CA LYS A 195 -4.63 5.86 -12.24
C LYS A 195 -4.75 7.32 -12.74
N PHE A 196 -4.52 8.31 -11.87
CA PHE A 196 -4.75 9.71 -12.25
C PHE A 196 -3.69 10.20 -13.22
N ALA A 197 -4.15 10.65 -14.39
CA ALA A 197 -3.32 11.21 -15.45
C ALA A 197 -4.15 12.13 -16.35
N GLY A 198 -3.50 12.83 -17.31
CA GLY A 198 -4.18 13.57 -18.36
C GLY A 198 -4.40 15.05 -18.08
N LEU A 199 -3.98 15.59 -16.92
CA LEU A 199 -3.87 17.03 -16.68
C LEU A 199 -2.56 17.57 -17.28
N PRO A 200 -2.48 18.86 -17.64
CA PRO A 200 -1.29 19.44 -18.28
C PRO A 200 -0.16 19.73 -17.28
N GLY A 201 0.11 18.79 -16.37
CA GLY A 201 1.14 18.89 -15.34
C GLY A 201 0.99 17.83 -14.27
N LEU A 202 1.92 17.84 -13.30
CA LEU A 202 1.95 16.88 -12.21
C LEU A 202 0.77 17.11 -11.27
N ILE A 203 0.05 16.03 -10.99
CA ILE A 203 -1.05 16.04 -10.03
C ILE A 203 -0.46 15.94 -8.62
N MET A 204 -0.61 17.05 -7.87
CA MET A 204 -0.03 17.20 -6.53
C MET A 204 -0.98 16.76 -5.42
N GLU A 205 -2.27 16.79 -5.68
CA GLU A 205 -3.29 16.35 -4.73
C GLU A 205 -4.53 15.88 -5.47
N VAL A 206 -5.16 14.82 -4.98
CA VAL A 206 -6.48 14.35 -5.42
C VAL A 206 -7.28 13.94 -4.20
N LYS A 207 -8.55 14.31 -4.19
CA LYS A 207 -9.49 13.81 -3.20
C LYS A 207 -10.82 13.47 -3.83
N THR A 208 -11.50 12.48 -3.27
CA THR A 208 -12.88 12.18 -3.62
C THR A 208 -13.82 13.20 -2.99
N GLN A 209 -14.95 13.47 -3.65
CA GLN A 209 -15.95 14.44 -3.18
C GLN A 209 -16.60 13.99 -1.86
N ASP A 210 -16.77 12.69 -1.65
CA ASP A 210 -17.29 12.06 -0.42
C ASP A 210 -16.25 12.07 0.74
N GLY A 211 -14.99 12.43 0.45
CA GLY A 211 -13.92 12.47 1.44
C GLY A 211 -13.42 11.09 1.87
N ASP A 212 -13.72 10.05 1.09
CA ASP A 212 -13.30 8.67 1.42
C ASP A 212 -11.84 8.40 1.09
N TYR A 213 -11.31 9.05 0.05
CA TYR A 213 -9.93 8.92 -0.38
C TYR A 213 -9.30 10.29 -0.60
N HIS A 214 -8.07 10.46 -0.12
CA HIS A 214 -7.31 11.69 -0.29
C HIS A 214 -5.83 11.37 -0.45
N TRP A 215 -5.25 11.75 -1.58
CA TRP A 215 -3.81 11.71 -1.86
C TRP A 215 -3.27 13.12 -1.86
N ILE A 216 -2.19 13.36 -1.12
CA ILE A 216 -1.47 14.64 -1.14
C ILE A 216 0.03 14.38 -1.27
N ALA A 217 0.69 15.07 -2.21
CA ALA A 217 2.13 14.98 -2.39
C ALA A 217 2.85 15.47 -1.14
N THR A 218 3.78 14.67 -0.64
CA THR A 218 4.62 14.94 0.54
C THR A 218 6.08 15.08 0.18
N GLY A 219 6.49 14.67 -1.04
CA GLY A 219 7.85 14.80 -1.51
C GLY A 219 7.98 14.62 -3.01
N ILE A 220 8.94 15.33 -3.60
CA ILE A 220 9.30 15.23 -5.02
C ILE A 220 10.81 15.13 -5.09
N GLU A 221 11.32 14.08 -5.72
CA GLU A 221 12.74 13.80 -5.79
C GLU A 221 13.16 13.41 -7.21
N LYS A 222 14.22 14.04 -7.70
CA LYS A 222 14.94 13.56 -8.89
C LYS A 222 15.99 12.55 -8.43
N PRO A 223 15.99 11.33 -8.96
CA PRO A 223 17.00 10.34 -8.62
C PRO A 223 18.41 10.88 -8.91
N LYS A 224 19.33 10.75 -7.95
CA LYS A 224 20.74 11.11 -8.13
C LYS A 224 21.51 10.12 -9.00
N GLU A 225 21.04 8.89 -9.01
CA GLU A 225 21.58 7.78 -9.79
C GLU A 225 20.52 7.19 -10.69
N VAL A 226 20.94 6.37 -11.67
CA VAL A 226 20.02 5.68 -12.55
C VAL A 226 19.12 4.74 -11.73
N LYS A 227 17.84 5.04 -11.67
CA LYS A 227 16.84 4.24 -10.95
C LYS A 227 15.87 3.61 -11.96
N PRO A 228 16.02 2.34 -12.32
CA PRO A 228 15.12 1.67 -13.23
C PRO A 228 13.72 1.53 -12.64
N ILE A 229 12.71 1.55 -13.52
CA ILE A 229 11.36 1.06 -13.21
C ILE A 229 11.34 -0.42 -13.61
N TYR A 230 11.04 -1.28 -12.65
CA TYR A 230 11.00 -2.72 -12.86
C TYR A 230 9.58 -3.23 -12.94
N PHE A 231 9.36 -4.18 -13.85
CA PHE A 231 8.22 -5.09 -13.79
C PHE A 231 8.69 -6.39 -13.14
N LEU A 232 7.99 -6.80 -12.07
CA LEU A 232 8.37 -7.99 -11.32
C LEU A 232 7.73 -9.23 -11.95
N ASP A 233 8.55 -10.26 -12.20
CA ASP A 233 8.09 -11.55 -12.70
C ASP A 233 7.61 -12.41 -11.52
N ARG A 234 6.32 -12.27 -11.21
CA ARG A 234 5.62 -13.02 -10.18
C ARG A 234 4.60 -13.96 -10.84
N THR A 235 4.08 -14.90 -10.06
CA THR A 235 2.93 -15.69 -10.52
C THR A 235 1.67 -14.83 -10.43
N TYR A 236 1.12 -14.45 -11.58
CA TYR A 236 -0.10 -13.66 -11.68
C TYR A 236 -1.28 -14.49 -12.17
N VAL A 237 -2.44 -14.29 -11.55
CA VAL A 237 -3.73 -14.72 -12.09
C VAL A 237 -4.16 -13.69 -13.13
N LYS A 238 -3.86 -13.98 -14.41
CA LYS A 238 -4.27 -13.11 -15.53
C LYS A 238 -5.78 -13.13 -15.70
N THR A 239 -6.39 -11.96 -15.69
CA THR A 239 -7.84 -11.82 -15.64
C THR A 239 -8.33 -10.54 -16.32
N THR A 240 -9.57 -10.13 -16.06
CA THR A 240 -10.15 -8.88 -16.51
C THR A 240 -10.47 -7.99 -15.32
N ARG A 241 -10.56 -6.66 -15.55
CA ARG A 241 -11.01 -5.71 -14.52
C ARG A 241 -12.31 -6.17 -13.85
N GLU A 242 -13.31 -6.56 -14.65
CA GLU A 242 -14.62 -6.99 -14.14
C GLU A 242 -14.51 -8.17 -13.17
N LYS A 243 -13.75 -9.21 -13.54
CA LYS A 243 -13.53 -10.37 -12.67
C LYS A 243 -12.77 -10.00 -11.41
N THR A 244 -11.76 -9.13 -11.51
CA THR A 244 -11.00 -8.63 -10.35
C THR A 244 -11.93 -7.86 -9.39
N ARG A 245 -12.76 -6.96 -9.91
CA ARG A 245 -13.74 -6.20 -9.10
C ARG A 245 -14.74 -7.10 -8.41
N LYS A 246 -15.20 -8.15 -9.09
CA LYS A 246 -16.08 -9.15 -8.48
C LYS A 246 -15.42 -9.86 -7.31
N GLN A 247 -14.16 -10.25 -7.44
CA GLN A 247 -13.41 -10.89 -6.36
C GLN A 247 -13.17 -9.94 -5.20
N GLU A 248 -12.80 -8.70 -5.49
CA GLU A 248 -12.64 -7.66 -4.48
C GLU A 248 -13.94 -7.42 -3.71
N HIS A 249 -15.07 -7.32 -4.41
CA HIS A 249 -16.39 -7.17 -3.76
C HIS A 249 -16.69 -8.35 -2.82
N LEU A 250 -16.40 -9.58 -3.23
CA LEU A 250 -16.60 -10.76 -2.38
C LEU A 250 -15.71 -10.70 -1.13
N LEU A 251 -14.44 -10.33 -1.31
CA LEU A 251 -13.50 -10.16 -0.20
C LEU A 251 -13.96 -9.07 0.77
N LEU A 252 -14.38 -7.92 0.27
CA LEU A 252 -14.79 -6.78 1.10
C LEU A 252 -16.11 -7.04 1.82
N LYS A 253 -17.03 -7.76 1.18
CA LYS A 253 -18.36 -8.07 1.73
C LYS A 253 -18.31 -9.06 2.90
N ASP A 254 -17.52 -10.12 2.76
CA ASP A 254 -17.33 -11.15 3.80
C ASP A 254 -15.90 -11.71 3.73
N PRO A 255 -14.93 -11.02 4.33
CA PRO A 255 -13.54 -11.44 4.29
C PRO A 255 -13.33 -12.84 4.88
N ALA A 256 -14.08 -13.22 5.91
CA ALA A 256 -13.93 -14.51 6.56
C ALA A 256 -14.36 -15.64 5.62
N ALA A 257 -15.58 -15.57 5.06
CA ALA A 257 -16.06 -16.57 4.12
C ALA A 257 -15.21 -16.62 2.84
N TYR A 258 -14.73 -15.46 2.36
CA TYR A 258 -13.83 -15.41 1.21
C TYR A 258 -12.54 -16.18 1.47
N LEU A 259 -11.87 -15.92 2.59
CA LEU A 259 -10.60 -16.56 2.93
C LEU A 259 -10.77 -18.05 3.24
N GLU A 260 -11.87 -18.44 3.90
CA GLU A 260 -12.22 -19.84 4.11
C GLU A 260 -12.37 -20.61 2.79
N SER A 261 -12.93 -19.98 1.76
CA SER A 261 -13.06 -20.59 0.43
C SER A 261 -11.71 -20.93 -0.21
N TYR A 262 -10.62 -20.32 0.25
CA TYR A 262 -9.23 -20.61 -0.14
C TYR A 262 -8.48 -21.45 0.91
N GLY A 263 -9.18 -22.02 1.91
CA GLY A 263 -8.59 -22.86 2.95
C GLY A 263 -7.81 -22.07 4.01
N ILE A 264 -8.09 -20.78 4.17
CA ILE A 264 -7.45 -19.92 5.17
C ILE A 264 -8.44 -19.66 6.29
N GLU A 265 -8.13 -20.15 7.48
CA GLU A 265 -8.90 -19.89 8.69
C GLU A 265 -8.14 -18.93 9.62
N PHE A 266 -8.85 -17.93 10.13
CA PHE A 266 -8.32 -17.03 11.15
C PHE A 266 -8.83 -17.44 12.51
N THR A 267 -7.92 -17.94 13.33
CA THR A 267 -8.17 -18.25 14.72
C THR A 267 -7.24 -17.46 15.62
N VAL A 268 -7.74 -17.02 16.75
CA VAL A 268 -6.95 -16.39 17.81
C VAL A 268 -7.01 -17.32 19.01
N ILE A 269 -5.87 -17.60 19.60
CA ILE A 269 -5.81 -18.28 20.89
C ILE A 269 -6.06 -17.22 21.95
N SER A 270 -7.16 -17.34 22.70
CA SER A 270 -7.46 -16.46 23.81
C SER A 270 -6.46 -16.66 24.96
N PHE A 271 -6.39 -15.73 25.89
CA PHE A 271 -5.57 -15.88 27.10
C PHE A 271 -5.97 -17.10 27.96
N SER A 272 -7.19 -17.61 27.78
CA SER A 272 -7.66 -18.86 28.40
C SER A 272 -7.21 -20.13 27.68
N GLY A 273 -6.52 -20.00 26.53
CA GLY A 273 -6.11 -21.13 25.69
C GLY A 273 -7.20 -21.65 24.75
N GLU A 274 -8.37 -21.02 24.73
CA GLU A 274 -9.43 -21.38 23.80
C GLU A 274 -9.19 -20.79 22.40
N THR A 275 -9.44 -21.60 21.38
CA THR A 275 -9.38 -21.13 19.99
C THR A 275 -10.68 -20.41 19.65
N VAL A 276 -10.60 -19.13 19.37
CA VAL A 276 -11.74 -18.29 18.96
C VAL A 276 -11.60 -17.93 17.50
N LYS A 277 -12.65 -18.14 16.72
CA LYS A 277 -12.69 -17.73 15.32
C LYS A 277 -12.76 -16.19 15.27
N LEU A 278 -11.81 -15.57 14.59
CA LEU A 278 -11.76 -14.11 14.46
C LEU A 278 -12.89 -13.64 13.54
N LYS A 279 -13.75 -12.76 14.05
CA LYS A 279 -14.71 -12.05 13.20
C LYS A 279 -13.98 -10.93 12.48
N LEU A 280 -13.82 -11.06 11.16
CA LEU A 280 -13.22 -10.03 10.35
C LEU A 280 -14.26 -8.94 10.03
N PHE A 281 -13.79 -7.70 9.98
CA PHE A 281 -14.67 -6.57 9.62
C PHE A 281 -14.97 -6.61 8.12
N THR A 282 -16.19 -6.21 7.76
CA THR A 282 -16.59 -6.01 6.37
C THR A 282 -16.16 -4.62 5.91
N PHE A 283 -15.66 -4.53 4.68
CA PHE A 283 -15.18 -3.28 4.08
C PHE A 283 -16.00 -2.97 2.83
N GLU A 284 -16.88 -1.99 2.90
CA GLU A 284 -17.78 -1.69 1.79
C GLU A 284 -17.42 -0.41 1.03
N ASN A 285 -16.15 -0.02 1.03
CA ASN A 285 -15.73 1.23 0.41
C ASN A 285 -14.61 1.06 -0.65
N PRO A 286 -14.85 0.35 -1.75
CA PRO A 286 -13.86 0.21 -2.80
C PRO A 286 -13.58 1.56 -3.49
N ILE A 287 -12.34 1.75 -3.99
CA ILE A 287 -11.98 2.95 -4.74
C ILE A 287 -12.76 3.09 -6.04
N GLU A 288 -13.06 2.01 -6.73
CA GLU A 288 -13.91 1.97 -7.92
C GLU A 288 -15.29 1.43 -7.56
N LYS A 289 -16.34 2.21 -7.77
CA LYS A 289 -17.75 1.84 -7.47
C LYS A 289 -18.49 1.25 -8.68
N GLU A 290 -17.85 1.25 -9.89
CA GLU A 290 -18.43 0.73 -11.16
C GLU A 290 -17.52 -0.32 -11.78
#